data_bcc35ddbed5399577da508c98957825e
#
_entry.id   bcc35ddbed5399577da508c98957825e
#
_cell.length_a   1.000
_cell.length_b   1.000
_cell.length_c   1.000
_cell.angle_alpha   90.00
_cell.angle_beta   90.00
_cell.angle_gamma   90.00
#
_symmetry.space_group_name_H-M   'P 1'
#
loop_
_entity.id
_entity.type
_entity.pdbx_description
1 polymer ?
#
loop_
_entity_poly.entity_id
_entity_poly.type
_entity_poly.pdbx_seq_one_letter_code
_entity_poly.pdbx_strand_id
1 'polypeptide(L)'
;MRIFFFDTETNGLPSVRHARPDAVDVWPAVVQIAWTVAEWDPSQGPGTQDVRILESASYLIRPDPEMAWSEESARIHGVSRERALAEGMAGATVFGTVNALLGSVDCVIAHNLGFDKPVLTCELLRHGFCPAFPALSYCTMEKTKGLCKLPTPFSRPSDPYKFPKLSELYTYLFGSVDGIAFHAADVDVECLVRCFRELVFRGFVTV
;
A
#
# COMPACT_ATOMS: atom_id res chain seq x y z
N MET A 1 6.85 -0.61 18.69
CA MET A 1 6.15 -1.42 17.68
C MET A 1 6.82 -1.19 16.33
N ARG A 2 7.22 -2.25 15.63
CA ARG A 2 7.76 -2.16 14.28
C ARG A 2 6.61 -2.24 13.27
N ILE A 3 6.64 -1.36 12.28
CA ILE A 3 5.56 -1.19 11.30
C ILE A 3 6.15 -1.33 9.91
N PHE A 4 5.45 -2.08 9.04
CA PHE A 4 5.73 -2.18 7.62
C PHE A 4 4.67 -1.39 6.84
N PHE A 5 5.03 -0.23 6.33
CA PHE A 5 4.23 0.54 5.38
C PHE A 5 4.54 0.06 3.98
N PHE A 6 3.55 -0.14 3.15
CA PHE A 6 3.79 -0.58 1.78
C PHE A 6 2.68 -0.14 0.83
N ASP A 7 3.03 -0.14 -0.45
CA ASP A 7 2.15 0.13 -1.57
C ASP A 7 2.60 -0.71 -2.78
N THR A 8 1.65 -1.08 -3.65
CA THR A 8 1.90 -1.92 -4.82
C THR A 8 1.26 -1.34 -6.07
N GLU A 9 2.05 -1.21 -7.14
CA GLU A 9 1.52 -1.01 -8.49
C GLU A 9 1.42 -2.35 -9.22
N THR A 10 0.37 -2.52 -10.01
CA THR A 10 0.03 -3.82 -10.61
C THR A 10 -0.21 -3.75 -12.09
N ASN A 11 -0.05 -4.87 -12.80
CA ASN A 11 -0.31 -4.99 -14.23
C ASN A 11 -1.81 -4.97 -14.60
N GLY A 12 -2.71 -4.72 -13.66
CA GLY A 12 -4.15 -4.69 -13.88
C GLY A 12 -4.96 -4.71 -12.60
N LEU A 13 -6.20 -5.12 -12.70
CA LEU A 13 -7.12 -5.31 -11.58
C LEU A 13 -7.50 -6.78 -11.43
N PRO A 14 -8.03 -7.21 -10.27
CA PRO A 14 -8.52 -8.57 -10.10
C PRO A 14 -9.58 -8.92 -11.15
N SER A 15 -9.44 -10.09 -11.78
CA SER A 15 -10.35 -10.55 -12.83
C SER A 15 -11.75 -10.90 -12.32
N VAL A 16 -11.88 -11.14 -11.00
CA VAL A 16 -13.14 -11.47 -10.33
C VAL A 16 -13.35 -10.54 -9.13
N ARG A 17 -14.55 -9.97 -9.05
CA ARG A 17 -14.95 -9.15 -7.90
C ARG A 17 -15.11 -10.01 -6.65
N HIS A 18 -14.60 -9.55 -5.52
CA HIS A 18 -14.62 -10.29 -4.24
C HIS A 18 -13.88 -11.64 -4.29
N ALA A 19 -12.76 -11.67 -5.02
CA ALA A 19 -11.88 -12.83 -5.03
C ALA A 19 -11.35 -13.16 -3.64
N ARG A 20 -11.12 -14.47 -3.39
CA ARG A 20 -10.41 -14.88 -2.17
C ARG A 20 -9.00 -14.27 -2.15
N PRO A 21 -8.49 -13.85 -0.97
CA PRO A 21 -7.18 -13.20 -0.88
C PRO A 21 -5.99 -14.04 -1.37
N ASP A 22 -6.15 -15.36 -1.47
CA ASP A 22 -5.14 -16.34 -1.89
C ASP A 22 -5.38 -16.90 -3.31
N ALA A 23 -6.30 -16.29 -4.07
CA ALA A 23 -6.64 -16.74 -5.42
C ALA A 23 -5.61 -16.24 -6.43
N VAL A 24 -4.45 -16.92 -6.52
CA VAL A 24 -3.28 -16.51 -7.31
C VAL A 24 -3.57 -16.26 -8.80
N ASP A 25 -4.56 -16.94 -9.38
CA ASP A 25 -4.93 -16.80 -10.80
C ASP A 25 -5.88 -15.62 -11.04
N VAL A 26 -6.35 -14.97 -9.99
CA VAL A 26 -7.37 -13.90 -10.07
C VAL A 26 -6.77 -12.53 -9.80
N TRP A 27 -5.86 -12.45 -8.84
CA TRP A 27 -5.20 -11.19 -8.48
C TRP A 27 -4.11 -10.81 -9.47
N PRO A 28 -3.96 -9.50 -9.78
CA PRO A 28 -2.93 -9.05 -10.71
C PRO A 28 -1.53 -9.30 -10.14
N ALA A 29 -0.54 -9.22 -11.01
CA ALA A 29 0.85 -9.28 -10.61
C ALA A 29 1.39 -7.89 -10.26
N VAL A 30 2.31 -7.84 -9.31
CA VAL A 30 3.01 -6.62 -8.92
C VAL A 30 4.02 -6.22 -10.01
N VAL A 31 4.01 -4.96 -10.40
CA VAL A 31 5.02 -4.36 -11.29
C VAL A 31 5.98 -3.42 -10.57
N GLN A 32 5.52 -2.83 -9.47
CA GLN A 32 6.36 -2.08 -8.55
C GLN A 32 5.88 -2.34 -7.11
N ILE A 33 6.81 -2.47 -6.19
CA ILE A 33 6.53 -2.49 -4.75
C ILE A 33 7.46 -1.50 -4.07
N ALA A 34 6.90 -0.74 -3.13
CA ALA A 34 7.68 0.08 -2.22
C ALA A 34 7.27 -0.19 -0.78
N TRP A 35 8.22 0.02 0.13
CA TRP A 35 7.97 -0.09 1.57
C TRP A 35 8.83 0.84 2.39
N THR A 36 8.35 1.10 3.60
CA THR A 36 9.12 1.72 4.67
C THR A 36 8.90 0.92 5.95
N VAL A 37 9.98 0.51 6.59
CA VAL A 37 9.95 -0.05 7.94
C VAL A 37 10.23 1.07 8.94
N ALA A 38 9.38 1.20 9.93
CA ALA A 38 9.52 2.22 10.97
C ALA A 38 9.27 1.64 12.36
N GLU A 39 9.73 2.34 13.37
CA GLU A 39 9.37 2.11 14.77
C GLU A 39 8.47 3.23 15.28
N TRP A 40 7.48 2.84 16.05
CA TRP A 40 6.57 3.73 16.73
C TRP A 40 6.23 3.20 18.12
N ASP A 41 6.19 4.09 19.10
CA ASP A 41 5.75 3.77 20.46
C ASP A 41 4.34 4.32 20.72
N PRO A 42 3.29 3.47 20.68
CA PRO A 42 1.91 3.90 20.91
C PRO A 42 1.65 4.41 22.33
N SER A 43 2.54 4.14 23.29
CA SER A 43 2.39 4.61 24.68
C SER A 43 2.64 6.11 24.85
N GLN A 44 3.28 6.76 23.87
CA GLN A 44 3.62 8.19 23.92
C GLN A 44 2.41 9.12 23.75
N GLY A 45 1.29 8.58 23.30
CA GLY A 45 0.06 9.35 23.13
C GLY A 45 0.08 10.37 21.97
N PRO A 46 -1.03 11.13 21.83
CA PRO A 46 -1.12 12.17 20.83
C PRO A 46 -0.14 13.33 21.08
N GLY A 47 0.20 14.09 20.02
CA GLY A 47 1.10 15.24 20.09
C GLY A 47 2.58 14.88 19.87
N THR A 48 2.92 13.61 19.66
CA THR A 48 4.24 13.18 19.23
C THR A 48 4.19 12.65 17.79
N GLN A 49 5.18 13.00 16.96
CA GLN A 49 5.34 12.43 15.62
C GLN A 49 6.45 11.37 15.59
N ASP A 50 6.69 10.72 16.71
CA ASP A 50 7.85 9.82 16.90
C ASP A 50 7.66 8.47 16.21
N VAL A 51 7.52 8.53 14.89
CA VAL A 51 7.60 7.38 13.98
C VAL A 51 8.99 7.42 13.33
N ARG A 52 9.91 6.63 13.83
CA ARG A 52 11.31 6.58 13.38
C ARG A 52 11.46 5.65 12.19
N ILE A 53 11.83 6.16 11.04
CA ILE A 53 12.14 5.36 9.86
C ILE A 53 13.42 4.58 10.09
N LEU A 54 13.40 3.28 9.80
CA LEU A 54 14.54 2.37 9.88
C LEU A 54 15.14 2.12 8.50
N GLU A 55 14.29 1.80 7.54
CA GLU A 55 14.67 1.56 6.15
C GLU A 55 13.51 1.89 5.20
N SER A 56 13.84 2.19 3.96
CA SER A 56 12.88 2.31 2.86
C SER A 56 13.48 1.72 1.59
N ALA A 57 12.66 1.09 0.78
CA ALA A 57 13.07 0.57 -0.52
C ALA A 57 11.92 0.61 -1.52
N SER A 58 12.29 0.66 -2.81
CA SER A 58 11.36 0.55 -3.93
C SER A 58 11.99 -0.28 -5.04
N TYR A 59 11.22 -1.20 -5.62
CA TYR A 59 11.70 -2.07 -6.68
C TYR A 59 10.65 -2.23 -7.78
N LEU A 60 11.10 -2.10 -9.02
CA LEU A 60 10.39 -2.64 -10.16
C LEU A 60 10.55 -4.16 -10.17
N ILE A 61 9.48 -4.86 -10.46
CA ILE A 61 9.49 -6.32 -10.58
C ILE A 61 9.57 -6.69 -12.06
N ARG A 62 10.53 -7.54 -12.39
CA ARG A 62 10.66 -8.06 -13.74
C ARG A 62 9.51 -9.00 -14.04
N PRO A 63 8.61 -8.67 -14.99
CA PRO A 63 7.49 -9.52 -15.35
C PRO A 63 7.96 -10.77 -16.11
N ASP A 64 7.13 -11.81 -16.08
CA ASP A 64 7.23 -12.87 -17.06
C ASP A 64 7.01 -12.29 -18.47
N PRO A 65 7.81 -12.68 -19.48
CA PRO A 65 7.63 -12.22 -20.86
C PRO A 65 6.24 -12.46 -21.45
N GLU A 66 5.54 -13.51 -21.01
CA GLU A 66 4.19 -13.85 -21.47
C GLU A 66 3.07 -13.24 -20.61
N MET A 67 3.43 -12.52 -19.55
CA MET A 67 2.45 -11.90 -18.64
C MET A 67 1.60 -10.87 -19.39
N ALA A 68 0.29 -10.92 -19.20
CA ALA A 68 -0.63 -9.88 -19.67
C ALA A 68 -0.27 -8.51 -19.07
N TRP A 69 -0.40 -7.44 -19.85
CA TRP A 69 -0.05 -6.09 -19.43
C TRP A 69 -1.18 -5.13 -19.73
N SER A 70 -1.60 -4.37 -18.72
CA SER A 70 -2.63 -3.35 -18.89
C SER A 70 -2.00 -2.00 -19.23
N GLU A 71 -2.23 -1.53 -20.43
CA GLU A 71 -1.83 -0.18 -20.86
C GLU A 71 -2.52 0.92 -20.05
N GLU A 72 -3.72 0.65 -19.54
CA GLU A 72 -4.42 1.58 -18.66
C GLU A 72 -3.70 1.72 -17.31
N SER A 73 -3.33 0.59 -16.69
CA SER A 73 -2.56 0.59 -15.45
C SER A 73 -1.19 1.24 -15.65
N ALA A 74 -0.50 0.92 -16.76
CA ALA A 74 0.80 1.51 -17.11
C ALA A 74 0.73 3.04 -17.24
N ARG A 75 -0.35 3.59 -17.79
CA ARG A 75 -0.57 5.05 -17.86
C ARG A 75 -0.79 5.68 -16.50
N ILE A 76 -1.36 4.94 -15.55
CA ILE A 76 -1.62 5.44 -14.20
C ILE A 76 -0.31 5.51 -13.39
N HIS A 77 0.44 4.43 -13.30
CA HIS A 77 1.66 4.35 -12.46
C HIS A 77 2.97 4.66 -13.22
N GLY A 78 2.92 4.89 -14.53
CA GLY A 78 4.09 5.28 -15.34
C GLY A 78 5.14 4.19 -15.55
N VAL A 79 4.87 2.94 -15.19
CA VAL A 79 5.79 1.81 -15.43
C VAL A 79 5.39 1.11 -16.73
N SER A 80 6.20 1.24 -17.78
CA SER A 80 6.00 0.48 -19.00
C SER A 80 6.54 -0.95 -18.87
N ARG A 81 6.03 -1.85 -19.72
CA ARG A 81 6.52 -3.23 -19.79
C ARG A 81 8.01 -3.30 -20.10
N GLU A 82 8.45 -2.49 -21.06
CA GLU A 82 9.85 -2.43 -21.49
C GLU A 82 10.76 -2.00 -20.35
N ARG A 83 10.33 -1.00 -19.56
CA ARG A 83 11.06 -0.53 -18.39
C ARG A 83 11.11 -1.63 -17.32
N ALA A 84 9.99 -2.28 -17.03
CA ALA A 84 9.94 -3.37 -16.05
C ALA A 84 10.81 -4.57 -16.46
N LEU A 85 10.88 -4.90 -17.76
CA LEU A 85 11.77 -5.94 -18.27
C LEU A 85 13.25 -5.57 -18.16
N ALA A 86 13.60 -4.31 -18.45
CA ALA A 86 14.98 -3.83 -18.49
C ALA A 86 15.55 -3.59 -17.08
N GLU A 87 14.80 -2.97 -16.20
CA GLU A 87 15.26 -2.47 -14.90
C GLU A 87 14.75 -3.32 -13.72
N GLY A 88 13.72 -4.16 -13.94
CA GLY A 88 13.06 -4.92 -12.89
C GLY A 88 13.96 -5.99 -12.26
N MET A 89 13.82 -6.14 -10.96
CA MET A 89 14.45 -7.18 -10.16
C MET A 89 13.67 -8.51 -10.27
N ALA A 90 14.36 -9.61 -10.04
CA ALA A 90 13.69 -10.92 -9.95
C ALA A 90 12.71 -10.95 -8.77
N GLY A 91 11.44 -11.29 -9.04
CA GLY A 91 10.39 -11.31 -8.02
C GLY A 91 10.74 -12.18 -6.81
N ALA A 92 11.32 -13.36 -7.03
CA ALA A 92 11.72 -14.24 -5.93
C ALA A 92 12.69 -13.57 -4.94
N THR A 93 13.60 -12.72 -5.41
CA THR A 93 14.55 -11.98 -4.54
C THR A 93 13.81 -10.93 -3.73
N VAL A 94 13.00 -10.08 -4.39
CA VAL A 94 12.30 -8.98 -3.74
C VAL A 94 11.25 -9.51 -2.74
N PHE A 95 10.40 -10.45 -3.17
CA PHE A 95 9.36 -11.01 -2.30
C PHE A 95 9.92 -11.90 -1.19
N GLY A 96 11.09 -12.52 -1.36
CA GLY A 96 11.80 -13.18 -0.27
C GLY A 96 12.21 -12.20 0.82
N THR A 97 12.75 -11.03 0.45
CA THR A 97 13.06 -9.94 1.38
C THR A 97 11.81 -9.42 2.07
N VAL A 98 10.75 -9.14 1.30
CA VAL A 98 9.47 -8.66 1.85
C VAL A 98 8.88 -9.65 2.85
N ASN A 99 8.88 -10.97 2.53
CA ASN A 99 8.35 -11.99 3.44
C ASN A 99 9.14 -12.08 4.75
N ALA A 100 10.47 -11.93 4.69
CA ALA A 100 11.31 -11.87 5.89
C ALA A 100 10.99 -10.63 6.75
N LEU A 101 10.79 -9.47 6.12
CA LEU A 101 10.38 -8.24 6.81
C LEU A 101 9.00 -8.39 7.45
N LEU A 102 8.01 -8.94 6.72
CA LEU A 102 6.67 -9.20 7.26
C LEU A 102 6.70 -10.07 8.52
N GLY A 103 7.58 -11.07 8.57
CA GLY A 103 7.78 -11.92 9.75
C GLY A 103 8.51 -11.24 10.92
N SER A 104 9.04 -10.03 10.72
CA SER A 104 9.84 -9.28 11.71
C SER A 104 9.16 -8.02 12.24
N VAL A 105 7.94 -7.71 11.78
CA VAL A 105 7.19 -6.52 12.16
C VAL A 105 5.93 -6.88 12.94
N ASP A 106 5.43 -5.93 13.71
CA ASP A 106 4.24 -6.11 14.55
C ASP A 106 2.95 -5.73 13.81
N CYS A 107 3.05 -4.82 12.82
CA CYS A 107 1.89 -4.28 12.11
C CYS A 107 2.21 -3.99 10.64
N VAL A 108 1.24 -4.19 9.76
CA VAL A 108 1.29 -3.72 8.38
C VAL A 108 0.31 -2.58 8.14
N ILE A 109 0.73 -1.58 7.37
CA ILE A 109 -0.08 -0.41 7.05
C ILE A 109 -0.04 -0.16 5.53
N ALA A 110 -1.22 0.01 4.93
CA ALA A 110 -1.36 0.46 3.55
C ALA A 110 -2.56 1.42 3.40
N HIS A 111 -2.62 2.12 2.27
CA HIS A 111 -3.81 2.87 1.88
C HIS A 111 -4.60 2.03 0.87
N ASN A 112 -5.76 1.49 1.28
CA ASN A 112 -6.52 0.45 0.59
C ASN A 112 -5.94 -0.97 0.79
N LEU A 113 -5.60 -1.30 2.02
CA LEU A 113 -5.02 -2.60 2.41
C LEU A 113 -5.83 -3.80 1.89
N GLY A 114 -7.13 -3.63 1.66
CA GLY A 114 -8.00 -4.66 1.06
C GLY A 114 -7.64 -5.04 -0.38
N PHE A 115 -6.84 -4.22 -1.06
CA PHE A 115 -6.26 -4.51 -2.36
C PHE A 115 -4.80 -5.00 -2.22
N ASP A 116 -3.94 -4.23 -1.56
CA ASP A 116 -2.50 -4.49 -1.52
C ASP A 116 -2.13 -5.79 -0.79
N LYS A 117 -2.84 -6.10 0.30
CA LYS A 117 -2.56 -7.32 1.06
C LYS A 117 -2.86 -8.61 0.27
N PRO A 118 -4.01 -8.78 -0.41
CA PRO A 118 -4.24 -9.90 -1.32
C PRO A 118 -3.25 -9.96 -2.49
N VAL A 119 -2.95 -8.83 -3.13
CA VAL A 119 -1.94 -8.74 -4.20
C VAL A 119 -0.60 -9.29 -3.71
N LEU A 120 -0.10 -8.77 -2.59
CA LEU A 120 1.16 -9.23 -2.01
C LEU A 120 1.11 -10.69 -1.54
N THR A 121 -0.03 -11.13 -0.97
CA THR A 121 -0.25 -12.55 -0.63
C THR A 121 -0.06 -13.44 -1.85
N CYS A 122 -0.69 -13.08 -2.97
CA CYS A 122 -0.60 -13.87 -4.20
C CYS A 122 0.82 -13.88 -4.77
N GLU A 123 1.55 -12.76 -4.73
CA GLU A 123 2.95 -12.74 -5.15
C GLU A 123 3.83 -13.65 -4.28
N LEU A 124 3.68 -13.60 -2.97
CA LEU A 124 4.42 -14.50 -2.08
C LEU A 124 4.15 -15.96 -2.40
N LEU A 125 2.89 -16.34 -2.62
CA LEU A 125 2.48 -17.70 -2.99
C LEU A 125 3.03 -18.11 -4.36
N ARG A 126 2.98 -17.24 -5.39
CA ARG A 126 3.54 -17.49 -6.73
C ARG A 126 5.03 -17.80 -6.68
N HIS A 127 5.74 -17.21 -5.74
CA HIS A 127 7.18 -17.42 -5.54
C HIS A 127 7.49 -18.49 -4.49
N GLY A 128 6.50 -19.27 -4.03
CA GLY A 128 6.68 -20.39 -3.12
C GLY A 128 6.90 -20.03 -1.65
N PHE A 129 6.62 -18.78 -1.27
CA PHE A 129 6.70 -18.35 0.13
C PHE A 129 5.38 -18.59 0.86
N CYS A 130 5.46 -18.89 2.15
CA CYS A 130 4.31 -18.83 3.05
C CYS A 130 4.20 -17.39 3.57
N PRO A 131 3.08 -16.66 3.30
CA PRO A 131 2.94 -15.26 3.72
C PRO A 131 3.02 -15.09 5.24
N ALA A 132 4.01 -14.33 5.71
CA ALA A 132 4.30 -14.15 7.14
C ALA A 132 3.71 -12.84 7.70
N PHE A 133 2.49 -12.46 7.30
CA PHE A 133 1.86 -11.24 7.78
C PHE A 133 1.65 -11.24 9.29
N PRO A 134 1.94 -10.12 9.99
CA PRO A 134 1.59 -9.97 11.40
C PRO A 134 0.07 -9.96 11.60
N ALA A 135 -0.36 -10.20 12.84
CA ALA A 135 -1.78 -10.19 13.20
C ALA A 135 -2.40 -8.79 13.11
N LEU A 136 -1.60 -7.74 13.42
CA LEU A 136 -2.07 -6.37 13.38
C LEU A 136 -1.97 -5.79 11.96
N SER A 137 -3.00 -5.05 11.60
CA SER A 137 -3.01 -4.31 10.33
C SER A 137 -3.86 -3.04 10.44
N TYR A 138 -3.49 -2.02 9.68
CA TYR A 138 -4.18 -0.73 9.70
C TYR A 138 -4.35 -0.22 8.26
N CYS A 139 -5.60 -0.04 7.84
CA CYS A 139 -5.93 0.55 6.53
C CYS A 139 -6.25 2.04 6.72
N THR A 140 -5.36 2.92 6.26
CA THR A 140 -5.58 4.37 6.40
C THR A 140 -6.82 4.83 5.64
N MET A 141 -7.14 4.23 4.48
CA MET A 141 -8.34 4.53 3.69
C MET A 141 -9.63 4.29 4.49
N GLU A 142 -9.74 3.12 5.10
CA GLU A 142 -10.94 2.74 5.87
C GLU A 142 -11.08 3.56 7.15
N LYS A 143 -9.99 3.72 7.88
CA LYS A 143 -9.96 4.40 9.18
C LYS A 143 -10.20 5.90 9.08
N THR A 144 -9.93 6.51 7.92
CA THR A 144 -10.11 7.96 7.73
C THR A 144 -11.37 8.34 6.95
N LYS A 145 -12.19 7.39 6.52
CA LYS A 145 -13.46 7.65 5.84
C LYS A 145 -14.36 8.61 6.62
N GLY A 146 -14.56 8.32 7.90
CA GLY A 146 -15.37 9.16 8.81
C GLY A 146 -14.69 10.48 9.21
N LEU A 147 -13.38 10.57 9.07
CA LEU A 147 -12.59 11.78 9.31
C LEU A 147 -12.67 12.75 8.12
N CYS A 148 -12.41 12.25 6.91
CA CYS A 148 -12.42 13.06 5.68
C CYS A 148 -13.83 13.47 5.25
N LYS A 149 -14.85 12.66 5.54
CA LYS A 149 -16.29 12.92 5.24
C LYS A 149 -16.53 13.36 3.80
N LEU A 150 -15.87 12.73 2.84
CA LEU A 150 -15.98 13.09 1.42
C LEU A 150 -17.35 12.67 0.88
N PRO A 151 -18.10 13.56 0.25
CA PRO A 151 -19.40 13.23 -0.31
C PRO A 151 -19.28 12.24 -1.47
N THR A 152 -20.33 11.45 -1.70
CA THR A 152 -20.44 10.57 -2.86
C THR A 152 -21.83 10.69 -3.48
N PRO A 153 -21.95 10.67 -4.83
CA PRO A 153 -23.25 10.66 -5.51
C PRO A 153 -24.03 9.37 -5.22
N PHE A 154 -23.37 8.33 -4.74
CA PHE A 154 -23.98 7.03 -4.37
C PHE A 154 -24.24 6.92 -2.86
N SER A 155 -24.32 8.06 -2.15
CA SER A 155 -24.52 8.09 -0.71
C SER A 155 -25.83 7.39 -0.29
N ARG A 156 -25.76 6.69 0.86
CA ARG A 156 -26.93 6.14 1.56
C ARG A 156 -27.02 6.82 2.94
N PRO A 157 -28.20 6.97 3.55
CA PRO A 157 -28.30 7.56 4.89
C PRO A 157 -27.40 6.88 5.94
N SER A 158 -27.19 5.56 5.81
CA SER A 158 -26.32 4.77 6.68
C SER A 158 -24.83 4.86 6.31
N ASP A 159 -24.49 5.33 5.12
CA ASP A 159 -23.12 5.43 4.61
C ASP A 159 -22.97 6.62 3.64
N PRO A 160 -22.91 7.86 4.17
CA PRO A 160 -22.99 9.08 3.36
C PRO A 160 -21.66 9.45 2.68
N TYR A 161 -20.56 8.81 3.04
CA TYR A 161 -19.22 9.18 2.59
C TYR A 161 -18.57 8.11 1.74
N LYS A 162 -17.74 8.51 0.77
CA LYS A 162 -16.84 7.60 0.06
C LYS A 162 -15.54 7.41 0.85
N PHE A 163 -14.82 6.35 0.53
CA PHE A 163 -13.44 6.18 0.95
C PHE A 163 -12.54 7.26 0.32
N PRO A 164 -11.64 7.89 1.07
CA PRO A 164 -10.69 8.84 0.48
C PRO A 164 -9.64 8.11 -0.35
N LYS A 165 -9.19 8.73 -1.45
CA LYS A 165 -7.91 8.39 -2.07
C LYS A 165 -6.77 8.86 -1.17
N LEU A 166 -5.55 8.34 -1.35
CA LEU A 166 -4.39 8.81 -0.59
C LEU A 166 -4.14 10.31 -0.77
N SER A 167 -4.28 10.82 -2.00
CA SER A 167 -4.19 12.25 -2.31
C SER A 167 -5.25 13.09 -1.60
N GLU A 168 -6.47 12.57 -1.45
CA GLU A 168 -7.56 13.26 -0.74
C GLU A 168 -7.32 13.27 0.77
N LEU A 169 -6.82 12.17 1.34
CA LEU A 169 -6.39 12.12 2.74
C LEU A 169 -5.22 13.10 2.98
N TYR A 170 -4.24 13.11 2.08
CA TYR A 170 -3.10 14.01 2.17
C TYR A 170 -3.54 15.49 2.12
N THR A 171 -4.44 15.84 1.18
CA THR A 171 -5.03 17.18 1.10
C THR A 171 -5.78 17.55 2.38
N TYR A 172 -6.55 16.62 2.94
CA TYR A 172 -7.26 16.85 4.20
C TYR A 172 -6.31 17.18 5.36
N LEU A 173 -5.17 16.49 5.43
CA LEU A 173 -4.20 16.65 6.52
C LEU A 173 -3.29 17.87 6.34
N PHE A 174 -2.88 18.17 5.10
CA PHE A 174 -1.82 19.14 4.80
C PHE A 174 -2.24 20.33 3.92
N GLY A 175 -3.45 20.31 3.37
CA GLY A 175 -4.04 21.40 2.60
C GLY A 175 -3.76 21.38 1.10
N SER A 176 -2.64 20.81 0.64
CA SER A 176 -2.29 20.74 -0.80
C SER A 176 -1.54 19.46 -1.13
N VAL A 177 -1.59 19.08 -2.41
CA VAL A 177 -0.83 17.99 -3.04
C VAL A 177 0.11 18.52 -4.14
N ASP A 178 0.34 19.83 -4.19
CA ASP A 178 1.15 20.44 -5.25
C ASP A 178 2.56 19.85 -5.28
N GLY A 179 2.99 19.44 -6.47
CA GLY A 179 4.30 18.83 -6.70
C GLY A 179 4.43 17.36 -6.30
N ILE A 180 3.35 16.68 -5.88
CA ILE A 180 3.36 15.26 -5.55
C ILE A 180 2.86 14.44 -6.75
N ALA A 181 3.69 13.56 -7.27
CA ALA A 181 3.36 12.64 -8.36
C ALA A 181 2.85 11.30 -7.78
N PHE A 182 1.58 11.28 -7.32
CA PHE A 182 0.93 10.04 -6.88
C PHE A 182 0.92 8.97 -7.97
N HIS A 183 0.66 7.72 -7.59
CA HIS A 183 0.70 6.53 -8.43
C HIS A 183 2.12 6.13 -8.85
N ALA A 184 3.07 6.38 -7.98
CA ALA A 184 4.37 5.72 -7.96
C ALA A 184 4.54 5.16 -6.55
N ALA A 185 4.74 3.85 -6.40
CA ALA A 185 4.67 3.19 -5.10
C ALA A 185 5.58 3.79 -4.03
N ASP A 186 6.75 4.28 -4.39
CA ASP A 186 7.69 4.96 -3.48
C ASP A 186 7.14 6.31 -2.98
N VAL A 187 6.54 7.11 -3.86
CA VAL A 187 5.89 8.38 -3.51
C VAL A 187 4.67 8.12 -2.63
N ASP A 188 3.88 7.11 -2.97
CA ASP A 188 2.67 6.78 -2.23
C ASP A 188 3.00 6.24 -0.83
N VAL A 189 4.05 5.44 -0.66
CA VAL A 189 4.54 5.02 0.66
C VAL A 189 5.07 6.21 1.48
N GLU A 190 5.81 7.14 0.88
CA GLU A 190 6.26 8.35 1.58
C GLU A 190 5.06 9.17 2.06
N CYS A 191 4.07 9.40 1.19
CA CYS A 191 2.84 10.10 1.55
C CYS A 191 2.04 9.36 2.62
N LEU A 192 1.96 8.02 2.55
CA LEU A 192 1.30 7.18 3.55
C LEU A 192 1.95 7.33 4.93
N VAL A 193 3.28 7.27 5.01
CA VAL A 193 4.03 7.46 6.27
C VAL A 193 3.79 8.87 6.83
N ARG A 194 3.81 9.91 5.99
CA ARG A 194 3.52 11.28 6.41
C ARG A 194 2.09 11.41 6.93
N CYS A 195 1.11 10.85 6.23
CA CYS A 195 -0.28 10.84 6.69
C CYS A 195 -0.42 10.10 8.04
N PHE A 196 0.22 8.95 8.19
CA PHE A 196 0.17 8.18 9.43
C PHE A 196 0.78 8.95 10.61
N ARG A 197 1.94 9.60 10.43
CA ARG A 197 2.55 10.46 11.44
C ARG A 197 1.60 11.57 11.90
N GLU A 198 0.94 12.22 10.95
CA GLU A 198 0.00 13.31 11.24
C GLU A 198 -1.26 12.80 11.94
N LEU A 199 -1.76 11.62 11.55
CA LEU A 199 -2.89 10.97 12.24
C LEU A 199 -2.53 10.59 13.67
N VAL A 200 -1.31 10.09 13.92
CA VAL A 200 -0.79 9.82 15.27
C VAL A 200 -0.73 11.12 16.07
N PHE A 201 -0.12 12.16 15.51
CA PHE A 201 0.00 13.47 16.16
C PHE A 201 -1.35 14.04 16.57
N ARG A 202 -2.36 13.93 15.71
CA ARG A 202 -3.73 14.40 15.99
C ARG A 202 -4.55 13.45 16.87
N GLY A 203 -4.01 12.30 17.27
CA GLY A 203 -4.72 11.34 18.12
C GLY A 203 -5.81 10.53 17.41
N PHE A 204 -5.74 10.38 16.09
CA PHE A 204 -6.71 9.62 15.30
C PHE A 204 -6.32 8.13 15.12
N VAL A 205 -5.13 7.73 15.52
CA VAL A 205 -4.68 6.34 15.45
C VAL A 205 -4.92 5.65 16.78
N THR A 206 -5.74 4.60 16.74
CA THR A 206 -5.88 3.60 17.82
C THR A 206 -5.51 2.24 17.24
N VAL A 207 -4.48 1.61 17.79
CA VAL A 207 -3.99 0.27 17.40
C VAL A 207 -4.28 -0.73 18.49
#